data_a41106108c2f85cfa43faa9a6cbdca7d
#
_entry.id   a41106108c2f85cfa43faa9a6cbdca7d
#
_cell.length_a   1.000
_cell.length_b   1.000
_cell.length_c   1.000
_cell.angle_alpha   90.00
_cell.angle_beta   90.00
_cell.angle_gamma   90.00
#
_symmetry.space_group_name_H-M   'P 1'
#
loop_
_entity.id
_entity.type
_entity.pdbx_description
1 polymer ?
#
loop_
_entity_poly.entity_id
_entity_poly.type
_entity_poly.pdbx_seq_one_letter_code
_entity_poly.pdbx_strand_id
1 'polypeptide(L)'
;MASNFTSERLKLWRGRELNENFTETLNKIEEFGWQTWTVGAEQLKRNFSYTVGVSDIFGLPELITVGLIPETGGHSLNRAVKLMRDGIDLTKGRFRDIVGEVEVEFQSIDPKWMHHVMLRTDWYYEGRDVPAL
;
A
#
# COMPACT_ATOMS: atom_id res chain seq x y z
N MET A 1 16.45 -16.67 4.39
CA MET A 1 16.57 -15.43 5.18
C MET A 1 15.48 -15.32 6.22
N ALA A 2 15.82 -14.82 7.38
CA ALA A 2 14.82 -14.57 8.40
C ALA A 2 13.87 -13.46 7.94
N SER A 3 12.58 -13.62 8.22
CA SER A 3 11.59 -12.59 7.97
C SER A 3 11.73 -11.47 8.99
N ASN A 4 11.70 -10.21 8.55
CA ASN A 4 11.74 -9.05 9.43
C ASN A 4 10.38 -8.75 10.04
N PHE A 5 9.32 -9.14 9.36
CA PHE A 5 7.93 -8.89 9.76
C PHE A 5 7.10 -10.15 9.64
N THR A 6 6.15 -10.32 10.54
CA THR A 6 5.21 -11.44 10.48
C THR A 6 3.85 -11.03 11.04
N SER A 7 2.81 -11.77 10.66
CA SER A 7 1.47 -11.60 11.16
C SER A 7 0.69 -12.92 11.01
N GLU A 8 -0.44 -13.03 11.68
CA GLU A 8 -1.32 -14.18 11.52
C GLU A 8 -1.83 -14.28 10.09
N ARG A 9 -2.10 -13.15 9.44
CA ARG A 9 -2.53 -13.12 8.03
C ARG A 9 -1.46 -13.64 7.09
N LEU A 10 -0.19 -13.23 7.28
CA LEU A 10 0.92 -13.76 6.49
C LEU A 10 1.05 -15.28 6.64
N LYS A 11 0.96 -15.78 7.86
CA LYS A 11 1.02 -17.22 8.12
C LYS A 11 -0.12 -17.98 7.44
N LEU A 12 -1.32 -17.41 7.46
CA LEU A 12 -2.49 -17.98 6.80
C LEU A 12 -2.26 -18.12 5.29
N TRP A 13 -1.76 -17.06 4.64
CA TRP A 13 -1.47 -17.08 3.21
C TRP A 13 -0.34 -18.05 2.87
N ARG A 14 0.69 -18.13 3.71
CA ARG A 14 1.82 -19.07 3.48
C ARG A 14 1.37 -20.54 3.49
N GLY A 15 0.29 -20.84 4.17
CA GLY A 15 -0.29 -22.19 4.19
C GLY A 15 -1.09 -22.54 2.93
N ARG A 16 -1.24 -21.61 1.99
CA ARG A 16 -2.04 -21.79 0.77
C ARG A 16 -1.14 -21.87 -0.46
N GLU A 17 -1.62 -22.55 -1.48
CA GLU A 17 -0.97 -22.61 -2.78
C GLU A 17 -1.25 -21.32 -3.55
N LEU A 18 -0.20 -20.63 -3.99
CA LEU A 18 -0.29 -19.32 -4.66
C LEU A 18 0.61 -19.28 -5.89
N ASN A 19 0.26 -18.44 -6.86
CA ASN A 19 1.15 -18.18 -7.98
C ASN A 19 2.32 -17.27 -7.55
N GLU A 20 3.33 -17.13 -8.42
CA GLU A 20 4.54 -16.38 -8.13
C GLU A 20 4.29 -14.92 -7.75
N ASN A 21 3.33 -14.26 -8.41
CA ASN A 21 3.04 -12.85 -8.15
C ASN A 21 2.54 -12.62 -6.73
N PHE A 22 1.64 -13.49 -6.26
CA PHE A 22 1.12 -13.39 -4.90
C PHE A 22 2.17 -13.79 -3.87
N THR A 23 2.96 -14.80 -4.17
CA THR A 23 4.07 -15.22 -3.31
C THR A 23 5.08 -14.09 -3.15
N GLU A 24 5.40 -13.39 -4.22
CA GLU A 24 6.29 -12.23 -4.16
C GLU A 24 5.73 -11.12 -3.27
N THR A 25 4.43 -10.88 -3.31
CA THR A 25 3.79 -9.91 -2.41
C THR A 25 4.02 -10.31 -0.95
N LEU A 26 3.84 -11.58 -0.60
CA LEU A 26 4.10 -12.05 0.76
C LEU A 26 5.57 -11.87 1.15
N ASN A 27 6.49 -12.16 0.24
CA ASN A 27 7.92 -11.98 0.47
C ASN A 27 8.25 -10.51 0.77
N LYS A 28 7.68 -9.57 0.02
CA LYS A 28 7.90 -8.14 0.23
C LYS A 28 7.34 -7.67 1.57
N ILE A 29 6.17 -8.14 1.94
CA ILE A 29 5.58 -7.79 3.24
C ILE A 29 6.46 -8.33 4.38
N GLU A 30 6.93 -9.56 4.28
CA GLU A 30 7.82 -10.15 5.30
C GLU A 30 9.16 -9.44 5.40
N GLU A 31 9.70 -8.98 4.29
CA GLU A 31 11.00 -8.31 4.26
C GLU A 31 10.93 -6.84 4.68
N PHE A 32 9.98 -6.09 4.14
CA PHE A 32 9.90 -4.63 4.30
C PHE A 32 8.74 -4.15 5.17
N GLY A 33 7.73 -4.98 5.39
CA GLY A 33 6.50 -4.62 6.09
C GLY A 33 5.34 -4.30 5.16
N TRP A 34 5.60 -4.00 3.89
CA TRP A 34 4.58 -3.75 2.88
C TRP A 34 5.15 -3.89 1.48
N GLN A 35 4.26 -3.99 0.50
CA GLN A 35 4.59 -3.88 -0.92
C GLN A 35 3.88 -2.67 -1.50
N THR A 36 4.56 -1.92 -2.38
CA THR A 36 3.93 -0.91 -3.21
C THR A 36 3.66 -1.53 -4.58
N TRP A 37 2.39 -1.50 -4.99
CA TRP A 37 1.94 -2.07 -6.26
C TRP A 37 1.55 -0.96 -7.20
N THR A 38 2.04 -1.01 -8.44
CA THR A 38 1.78 0.02 -9.44
C THR A 38 1.03 -0.57 -10.63
N VAL A 39 0.01 0.15 -11.08
CA VAL A 39 -0.78 -0.18 -12.26
C VAL A 39 -0.53 0.89 -13.31
N GLY A 40 -0.07 0.46 -14.49
CA GLY A 40 0.23 1.36 -15.60
C GLY A 40 -1.01 1.87 -16.31
N ALA A 41 -0.83 2.96 -17.07
CA ALA A 41 -1.91 3.69 -17.72
C ALA A 41 -2.56 2.99 -18.91
N GLU A 42 -1.96 1.93 -19.45
CA GLU A 42 -2.41 1.30 -20.70
C GLU A 42 -3.88 0.88 -20.70
N GLN A 43 -4.37 0.40 -19.55
CA GLN A 43 -5.75 -0.08 -19.45
C GLN A 43 -6.70 0.91 -18.78
N LEU A 44 -6.19 1.83 -17.97
CA LEU A 44 -7.02 2.68 -17.09
C LEU A 44 -6.88 4.18 -17.34
N LYS A 45 -6.25 4.59 -18.41
CA LYS A 45 -6.00 6.00 -18.76
C LYS A 45 -5.18 6.80 -17.75
N ARG A 46 -4.90 6.26 -16.56
CA ARG A 46 -4.10 6.92 -15.52
C ARG A 46 -3.27 5.89 -14.78
N ASN A 47 -2.05 6.24 -14.45
CA ASN A 47 -1.23 5.45 -13.55
C ASN A 47 -1.76 5.58 -12.13
N PHE A 48 -1.69 4.52 -11.37
CA PHE A 48 -1.90 4.60 -9.94
C PHE A 48 -1.02 3.59 -9.20
N SER A 49 -0.71 3.90 -7.95
CA SER A 49 0.07 3.04 -7.07
C SER A 49 -0.61 2.94 -5.72
N TYR A 50 -0.48 1.81 -5.07
CA TYR A 50 -1.05 1.62 -3.75
C TYR A 50 -0.23 0.64 -2.93
N THR A 51 -0.49 0.62 -1.62
CA THR A 51 0.24 -0.25 -0.68
C THR A 51 -0.57 -1.49 -0.32
N VAL A 52 0.15 -2.55 0.05
CA VAL A 52 -0.41 -3.80 0.57
C VAL A 52 0.38 -4.17 1.82
N GLY A 53 -0.29 -4.40 2.92
CA GLY A 53 0.32 -4.90 4.15
C GLY A 53 0.55 -3.87 5.24
N VAL A 54 0.46 -2.58 4.95
CA VAL A 54 0.70 -1.51 5.94
C VAL A 54 -0.25 -1.64 7.14
N SER A 55 -1.52 -1.87 6.88
CA SER A 55 -2.51 -2.01 7.95
C SER A 55 -2.28 -3.24 8.80
N ASP A 56 -1.98 -4.37 8.18
CA ASP A 56 -1.75 -5.64 8.87
C ASP A 56 -0.51 -5.60 9.76
N ILE A 57 0.60 -5.06 9.27
CA ILE A 57 1.88 -5.07 9.96
C ILE A 57 2.00 -3.92 10.96
N PHE A 58 1.56 -2.72 10.60
CA PHE A 58 1.78 -1.52 11.41
C PHE A 58 0.52 -0.94 12.05
N GLY A 59 -0.67 -1.45 11.70
CA GLY A 59 -1.93 -0.88 12.19
C GLY A 59 -2.22 0.51 11.64
N LEU A 60 -1.66 0.85 10.48
CA LEU A 60 -1.79 2.15 9.83
C LEU A 60 -2.62 2.03 8.55
N PRO A 61 -3.19 3.15 8.03
CA PRO A 61 -3.94 3.07 6.79
C PRO A 61 -3.10 2.62 5.60
N GLU A 62 -3.72 1.89 4.67
CA GLU A 62 -3.13 1.67 3.35
C GLU A 62 -3.18 2.98 2.57
N LEU A 63 -2.32 3.13 1.57
CA LEU A 63 -2.19 4.36 0.80
C LEU A 63 -2.40 4.11 -0.69
N ILE A 64 -2.96 5.10 -1.38
CA ILE A 64 -3.07 5.10 -2.84
C ILE A 64 -2.73 6.48 -3.38
N THR A 65 -2.09 6.52 -4.55
CA THR A 65 -1.91 7.73 -5.32
C THR A 65 -2.29 7.49 -6.78
N VAL A 66 -2.90 8.47 -7.41
CA VAL A 66 -3.39 8.42 -8.78
C VAL A 66 -2.78 9.55 -9.59
N GLY A 67 -2.40 9.27 -10.83
CA GLY A 67 -1.90 10.29 -11.75
C GLY A 67 -0.39 10.51 -11.75
N LEU A 68 0.35 9.88 -10.85
CA LEU A 68 1.80 9.95 -10.86
C LEU A 68 2.38 8.83 -11.72
N ILE A 69 3.50 9.09 -12.41
CA ILE A 69 4.21 8.02 -13.11
C ILE A 69 4.63 6.94 -12.11
N PRO A 70 4.73 5.67 -12.54
CA PRO A 70 4.95 4.56 -11.61
C PRO A 70 6.10 4.74 -10.63
N GLU A 71 7.24 5.20 -11.12
CA GLU A 71 8.41 5.41 -10.29
C GLU A 71 8.18 6.45 -9.20
N THR A 72 7.61 7.59 -9.56
CA THR A 72 7.29 8.66 -8.61
C THR A 72 6.22 8.22 -7.62
N GLY A 73 5.17 7.54 -8.09
CA GLY A 73 4.11 7.02 -7.24
C GLY A 73 4.65 6.06 -6.18
N GLY A 74 5.46 5.11 -6.58
CA GLY A 74 6.07 4.14 -5.66
C GLY A 74 6.93 4.79 -4.59
N HIS A 75 7.83 5.68 -4.98
CA HIS A 75 8.70 6.38 -4.03
C HIS A 75 7.91 7.27 -3.08
N SER A 76 6.87 7.95 -3.58
CA SER A 76 6.03 8.81 -2.77
C SER A 76 5.29 8.02 -1.69
N LEU A 77 4.74 6.87 -2.05
CA LEU A 77 4.06 6.01 -1.08
C LEU A 77 5.02 5.47 -0.03
N ASN A 78 6.22 5.08 -0.42
CA ASN A 78 7.22 4.60 0.53
C ASN A 78 7.61 5.69 1.54
N ARG A 79 7.77 6.94 1.10
CA ARG A 79 8.02 8.07 2.00
C ARG A 79 6.85 8.31 2.95
N ALA A 80 5.62 8.24 2.43
CA ALA A 80 4.43 8.44 3.25
C ALA A 80 4.28 7.35 4.32
N VAL A 81 4.55 6.09 3.99
CA VAL A 81 4.53 5.00 4.98
C VAL A 81 5.55 5.27 6.07
N LYS A 82 6.75 5.69 5.72
CA LYS A 82 7.80 6.00 6.72
C LYS A 82 7.37 7.11 7.66
N LEU A 83 6.72 8.16 7.15
CA LEU A 83 6.18 9.24 7.98
C LEU A 83 5.13 8.71 8.97
N MET A 84 4.21 7.88 8.49
CA MET A 84 3.21 7.27 9.39
C MET A 84 3.86 6.42 10.47
N ARG A 85 4.88 5.66 10.13
CA ARG A 85 5.63 4.84 11.11
C ARG A 85 6.33 5.70 12.15
N ASP A 86 6.73 6.91 11.79
CA ASP A 86 7.34 7.88 12.70
C ASP A 86 6.31 8.60 13.57
N GLY A 87 5.03 8.26 13.43
CA GLY A 87 3.96 8.82 14.25
C GLY A 87 3.23 10.01 13.63
N ILE A 88 3.49 10.31 12.37
CA ILE A 88 2.81 11.41 11.66
C ILE A 88 1.43 10.96 11.20
N ASP A 89 0.40 11.72 11.57
CA ASP A 89 -0.96 11.51 11.07
C ASP A 89 -1.13 12.22 9.74
N LEU A 90 -1.16 11.47 8.65
CA LEU A 90 -1.25 12.03 7.30
C LEU A 90 -2.59 12.70 7.01
N THR A 91 -3.63 12.46 7.81
CA THR A 91 -4.94 13.12 7.62
C THR A 91 -4.93 14.56 8.11
N LYS A 92 -3.87 14.98 8.80
CA LYS A 92 -3.77 16.32 9.39
C LYS A 92 -2.70 17.14 8.69
N GLY A 93 -3.13 18.16 7.98
CA GLY A 93 -2.24 19.12 7.36
C GLY A 93 -1.83 18.75 5.94
N ARG A 94 -0.83 19.45 5.47
CA ARG A 94 -0.28 19.30 4.14
C ARG A 94 1.20 18.98 4.23
N PHE A 95 1.69 18.24 3.25
CA PHE A 95 3.04 17.69 3.30
C PHE A 95 3.82 18.05 2.04
N ARG A 96 5.04 18.50 2.23
CA ARG A 96 6.05 18.66 1.18
C ARG A 96 7.03 17.49 1.29
N ASP A 97 7.82 17.30 0.27
CA ASP A 97 8.87 16.27 0.22
C ASP A 97 8.37 14.81 0.15
N ILE A 98 7.06 14.60 0.02
CA ILE A 98 6.50 13.29 -0.31
C ILE A 98 6.50 13.11 -1.83
N VAL A 99 5.97 14.08 -2.56
CA VAL A 99 5.95 14.11 -4.02
C VAL A 99 6.79 15.28 -4.49
N GLY A 100 8.13 15.12 -4.45
CA GLY A 100 9.05 16.20 -4.79
C GLY A 100 8.77 17.44 -3.94
N GLU A 101 8.71 18.61 -4.55
CA GLU A 101 8.42 19.88 -3.87
C GLU A 101 6.93 20.21 -3.85
N VAL A 102 6.10 19.35 -4.40
CA VAL A 102 4.65 19.57 -4.44
C VAL A 102 4.04 19.35 -3.07
N GLU A 103 3.18 20.27 -2.66
CA GLU A 103 2.41 20.12 -1.42
C GLU A 103 1.25 19.17 -1.66
N VAL A 104 1.11 18.17 -0.81
CA VAL A 104 0.06 17.15 -0.92
C VAL A 104 -0.74 17.03 0.37
N GLU A 105 -1.96 16.57 0.22
CA GLU A 105 -2.90 16.36 1.29
C GLU A 105 -3.51 14.96 1.14
N PHE A 106 -3.74 14.27 2.25
CA PHE A 106 -4.32 12.94 2.25
C PHE A 106 -5.76 12.98 2.74
N GLN A 107 -6.62 12.24 2.07
CA GLN A 107 -8.03 12.12 2.43
C GLN A 107 -8.41 10.66 2.57
N SER A 108 -9.31 10.35 3.49
CA SER A 108 -9.83 9.00 3.66
C SER A 108 -10.59 8.55 2.42
N ILE A 109 -10.43 7.29 2.06
CA ILE A 109 -11.09 6.69 0.90
C ILE A 109 -12.25 5.83 1.37
N ASP A 110 -13.38 5.92 0.67
CA ASP A 110 -14.52 5.01 0.90
C ASP A 110 -14.05 3.56 0.65
N PRO A 111 -14.34 2.62 1.56
CA PRO A 111 -13.97 1.21 1.37
C PRO A 111 -14.40 0.60 0.04
N LYS A 112 -15.49 1.06 -0.54
CA LYS A 112 -15.93 0.61 -1.87
C LYS A 112 -14.88 0.86 -2.94
N TRP A 113 -14.23 2.02 -2.90
CA TRP A 113 -13.16 2.34 -3.85
C TRP A 113 -11.96 1.43 -3.66
N MET A 114 -11.60 1.16 -2.40
CA MET A 114 -10.49 0.25 -2.10
C MET A 114 -10.74 -1.13 -2.73
N HIS A 115 -11.92 -1.70 -2.53
CA HIS A 115 -12.27 -3.03 -3.06
C HIS A 115 -12.23 -3.11 -4.58
N HIS A 116 -12.56 -2.01 -5.27
CA HIS A 116 -12.63 -2.00 -6.73
C HIS A 116 -11.34 -1.57 -7.43
N VAL A 117 -10.49 -0.81 -6.74
CA VAL A 117 -9.28 -0.22 -7.33
C VAL A 117 -8.01 -0.85 -6.77
N MET A 118 -7.93 -1.02 -5.48
CA MET A 118 -6.75 -1.59 -4.82
C MET A 118 -6.88 -3.12 -4.77
N LEU A 119 -6.85 -3.75 -5.93
CA LEU A 119 -7.19 -5.17 -6.06
C LEU A 119 -6.25 -6.11 -5.29
N ARG A 120 -4.96 -5.82 -5.28
CA ARG A 120 -3.98 -6.63 -4.53
C ARG A 120 -4.20 -6.51 -3.03
N THR A 121 -4.54 -5.32 -2.56
CA THR A 121 -4.89 -5.05 -1.17
C THR A 121 -6.17 -5.78 -0.80
N ASP A 122 -7.17 -5.70 -1.64
CA ASP A 122 -8.45 -6.42 -1.45
C ASP A 122 -8.21 -7.93 -1.33
N TRP A 123 -7.39 -8.49 -2.21
CA TRP A 123 -7.00 -9.89 -2.14
C TRP A 123 -6.33 -10.23 -0.80
N TYR A 124 -5.35 -9.44 -0.40
CA TYR A 124 -4.58 -9.72 0.81
C TYR A 124 -5.46 -9.74 2.06
N TYR A 125 -6.41 -8.82 2.16
CA TYR A 125 -7.34 -8.73 3.29
C TYR A 125 -8.62 -9.55 3.11
N GLU A 126 -8.70 -10.37 2.07
CA GLU A 126 -9.84 -11.26 1.79
C GLU A 126 -11.17 -10.52 1.72
N GLY A 127 -11.19 -9.35 1.10
CA GLY A 127 -12.40 -8.54 0.92
C GLY A 127 -12.86 -7.78 2.14
N ARG A 128 -12.06 -7.74 3.20
CA ARG A 128 -12.41 -6.98 4.42
C ARG A 128 -12.11 -5.50 4.23
N ASP A 129 -12.88 -4.67 4.91
CA ASP A 129 -12.62 -3.23 4.93
C ASP A 129 -11.38 -2.92 5.76
N VAL A 130 -10.47 -2.13 5.18
CA VAL A 130 -9.33 -1.58 5.91
C VAL A 130 -9.25 -0.09 5.60
N PRO A 131 -8.74 0.73 6.54
CA PRO A 131 -8.61 2.15 6.29
C PRO A 131 -7.62 2.41 5.15
N ALA A 132 -7.92 3.39 4.31
CA ALA A 132 -7.03 3.82 3.23
C ALA A 132 -7.12 5.33 3.03
N LEU A 133 -6.01 5.92 2.58
CA LEU A 133 -5.88 7.36 2.33
C LEU A 133 -5.46 7.66 0.89
#